data_d0c49c50defc0f4bdad22ff45988108b
#
_entry.id   d0c49c50defc0f4bdad22ff45988108b
#
_cell.length_a   1.000
_cell.length_b   1.000
_cell.length_c   1.000
_cell.angle_alpha   90.00
_cell.angle_beta   90.00
_cell.angle_gamma   90.00
#
_symmetry.space_group_name_H-M   'P 1'
#
loop_
_entity.id
_entity.type
_entity.pdbx_description
1 polymer ?
#
loop_
_entity_poly.entity_id
_entity_poly.type
_entity_poly.pdbx_seq_one_letter_code
_entity_poly.pdbx_strand_id
1 'polypeptide(L)'
;WGKYDCWSIVTDWFKENKNINIKYWKRPKRIKDFINNPEFEFALPKLNFVKQNNIKDIKVGDVLLFQSVTGNLDHVAVYIGDNMILNHNIKALSCRELFDLRYQQALRGVYRYAA
;
A
#
# COMPACT_ATOMS: atom_id res chain seq x y z
N TRP A 1 10.48 11.23 -1.98
CA TRP A 1 10.09 9.98 -2.63
C TRP A 1 11.27 9.01 -2.69
N GLY A 2 10.99 7.73 -2.54
CA GLY A 2 12.01 6.69 -2.54
C GLY A 2 12.56 6.32 -1.18
N LYS A 3 12.72 7.27 -0.28
CA LYS A 3 13.18 7.02 1.09
C LYS A 3 12.01 6.94 2.06
N TYR A 4 11.10 7.93 2.00
CA TYR A 4 9.85 7.93 2.75
C TYR A 4 8.71 8.12 1.76
N ASP A 5 8.06 7.04 1.41
CA ASP A 5 6.94 7.00 0.48
C ASP A 5 5.84 6.08 1.03
N CYS A 6 4.82 5.83 0.25
CA CYS A 6 3.72 4.98 0.70
C CYS A 6 4.19 3.55 1.05
N TRP A 7 5.24 3.05 0.40
CA TRP A 7 5.78 1.73 0.71
C TRP A 7 6.52 1.71 2.05
N SER A 8 7.18 2.80 2.42
CA SER A 8 7.85 2.91 3.72
C SER A 8 6.86 2.74 4.87
N ILE A 9 5.64 3.24 4.72
CA ILE A 9 4.56 3.07 5.71
C ILE A 9 4.25 1.59 5.88
N VAL A 10 4.17 0.83 4.80
CA VAL A 10 3.90 -0.60 4.84
C VAL A 10 4.99 -1.33 5.62
N THR A 11 6.25 -1.10 5.27
CA THR A 11 7.36 -1.78 5.92
C THR A 11 7.46 -1.44 7.40
N ASP A 12 7.27 -0.18 7.75
CA ASP A 12 7.32 0.27 9.14
C ASP A 12 6.18 -0.35 9.97
N TRP A 13 4.97 -0.38 9.41
CA TRP A 13 3.84 -0.97 10.10
C TRP A 13 4.05 -2.45 10.41
N PHE A 14 4.56 -3.22 9.45
CA PHE A 14 4.81 -4.64 9.65
C PHE A 14 5.90 -4.89 10.68
N LYS A 15 6.94 -4.06 10.68
CA LYS A 15 8.00 -4.18 11.68
C LYS A 15 7.49 -3.90 13.09
N GLU A 16 6.71 -2.82 13.26
CA GLU A 16 6.22 -2.40 14.56
C GLU A 16 5.11 -3.29 15.12
N ASN A 17 4.22 -3.79 14.26
CA ASN A 17 3.01 -4.48 14.69
C ASN A 17 3.09 -6.01 14.58
N LYS A 18 3.92 -6.53 13.69
CA LYS A 18 4.05 -7.97 13.46
C LYS A 18 5.46 -8.49 13.68
N ASN A 19 6.41 -7.60 13.95
CA ASN A 19 7.83 -7.92 14.04
C ASN A 19 8.33 -8.65 12.79
N ILE A 20 7.83 -8.23 11.63
CA ILE A 20 8.19 -8.79 10.34
C ILE A 20 9.00 -7.76 9.57
N ASN A 21 10.18 -8.16 9.08
CA ASN A 21 10.99 -7.33 8.21
C ASN A 21 10.66 -7.69 6.76
N ILE A 22 9.93 -6.78 6.09
CA ILE A 22 9.60 -6.97 4.68
C ILE A 22 10.87 -6.82 3.86
N LYS A 23 11.06 -7.73 2.91
CA LYS A 23 12.23 -7.74 2.03
C LYS A 23 12.37 -6.41 1.32
N TYR A 24 13.62 -5.94 1.22
CA TYR A 24 13.91 -4.67 0.55
C TYR A 24 13.49 -4.73 -0.93
N TRP A 25 12.87 -3.65 -1.37
CA TRP A 25 12.51 -3.45 -2.76
C TRP A 25 12.87 -2.01 -3.14
N LYS A 26 13.80 -1.87 -4.10
CA LYS A 26 14.26 -0.57 -4.56
C LYS A 26 13.19 0.05 -5.46
N ARG A 27 12.69 1.21 -5.03
CA ARG A 27 11.69 1.94 -5.78
C ARG A 27 12.35 3.03 -6.64
N PRO A 28 11.69 3.49 -7.73
CA PRO A 28 12.19 4.63 -8.49
C PRO A 28 12.38 5.86 -7.59
N LYS A 29 13.44 6.63 -7.86
CA LYS A 29 13.74 7.81 -7.06
C LYS A 29 12.82 8.98 -7.39
N ARG A 30 12.25 9.01 -8.60
CA ARG A 30 11.35 10.07 -9.04
C ARG A 30 9.94 9.53 -9.17
N ILE A 31 8.97 10.28 -8.65
CA ILE A 31 7.57 9.86 -8.67
C ILE A 31 7.04 9.64 -10.09
N LYS A 32 7.48 10.45 -11.06
CA LYS A 32 7.03 10.30 -12.45
C LYS A 32 7.43 8.96 -13.06
N ASP A 33 8.60 8.45 -12.68
CA ASP A 33 9.07 7.15 -13.16
C ASP A 33 8.22 6.03 -12.56
N PHE A 34 7.79 6.21 -11.31
CA PHE A 34 6.91 5.26 -10.63
C PHE A 34 5.51 5.25 -11.24
N ILE A 35 4.96 6.42 -11.55
CA ILE A 35 3.63 6.55 -12.14
C ILE A 35 3.56 5.84 -13.50
N ASN A 36 4.62 5.94 -14.29
CA ASN A 36 4.67 5.32 -15.61
C ASN A 36 4.98 3.82 -15.57
N ASN A 37 5.40 3.30 -14.41
CA ASN A 37 5.75 1.89 -14.23
C ASN A 37 5.09 1.38 -12.96
N PRO A 38 3.85 0.87 -13.02
CA PRO A 38 3.10 0.43 -11.84
C PRO A 38 3.70 -0.83 -11.24
N GLU A 39 4.77 -0.68 -10.47
CA GLU A 39 5.56 -1.79 -9.97
C GLU A 39 4.95 -2.50 -8.77
N PHE A 40 4.02 -1.87 -8.05
CA PHE A 40 3.40 -2.51 -6.88
C PHE A 40 2.70 -3.80 -7.24
N GLU A 41 1.97 -3.82 -8.35
CA GLU A 41 1.25 -5.01 -8.79
C GLU A 41 2.19 -6.19 -9.03
N PHE A 42 3.40 -5.92 -9.53
CA PHE A 42 4.40 -6.95 -9.78
C PHE A 42 5.23 -7.26 -8.53
N ALA A 43 5.53 -6.26 -7.71
CA ALA A 43 6.40 -6.42 -6.55
C ALA A 43 5.72 -7.13 -5.39
N LEU A 44 4.45 -6.84 -5.13
CA LEU A 44 3.73 -7.40 -3.98
C LEU A 44 3.77 -8.93 -3.91
N PRO A 45 3.48 -9.67 -5.00
CA PRO A 45 3.59 -11.13 -4.94
C PRO A 45 5.01 -11.62 -4.65
N LYS A 46 6.03 -10.91 -5.14
CA LYS A 46 7.43 -11.27 -4.89
C LYS A 46 7.85 -11.04 -3.44
N LEU A 47 7.09 -10.23 -2.72
CA LEU A 47 7.35 -9.90 -1.32
C LEU A 47 6.44 -10.68 -0.37
N ASN A 48 5.85 -11.77 -0.85
CA ASN A 48 4.97 -12.67 -0.10
C ASN A 48 3.61 -12.07 0.23
N PHE A 49 3.14 -11.14 -0.56
CA PHE A 49 1.78 -10.63 -0.45
C PHE A 49 0.89 -11.33 -1.47
N VAL A 50 -0.18 -11.94 -1.01
CA VAL A 50 -1.10 -12.70 -1.86
C VAL A 50 -2.35 -11.86 -2.12
N LYS A 51 -2.67 -11.69 -3.39
CA LYS A 51 -3.87 -10.97 -3.78
C LYS A 51 -5.12 -11.71 -3.34
N GLN A 52 -6.03 -11.01 -2.67
CA GLN A 52 -7.29 -11.57 -2.21
C GLN A 52 -8.33 -11.48 -3.31
N ASN A 53 -9.16 -12.52 -3.43
CA ASN A 53 -10.19 -12.57 -4.45
C ASN A 53 -11.39 -11.67 -4.13
N ASN A 54 -11.65 -11.44 -2.84
CA ASN A 54 -12.78 -10.65 -2.40
C ASN A 54 -12.28 -9.37 -1.75
N ILE A 55 -12.42 -8.24 -2.46
CA ILE A 55 -12.00 -6.93 -1.96
C ILE A 55 -12.88 -6.41 -0.82
N LYS A 56 -13.98 -7.10 -0.52
CA LYS A 56 -14.84 -6.77 0.63
C LYS A 56 -14.39 -7.43 1.92
N ASP A 57 -13.50 -8.42 1.84
CA ASP A 57 -12.97 -9.12 3.01
C ASP A 57 -11.59 -8.56 3.35
N ILE A 58 -11.58 -7.38 3.94
CA ILE A 58 -10.35 -6.68 4.30
C ILE A 58 -10.07 -6.89 5.79
N LYS A 59 -8.83 -7.29 6.11
CA LYS A 59 -8.40 -7.53 7.49
C LYS A 59 -7.23 -6.64 7.86
N VAL A 60 -7.07 -6.41 9.17
CA VAL A 60 -5.95 -5.62 9.70
C VAL A 60 -4.62 -6.17 9.17
N GLY A 61 -3.80 -5.27 8.64
CA GLY A 61 -2.52 -5.63 8.04
C GLY A 61 -2.57 -5.85 6.54
N ASP A 62 -3.76 -5.88 5.95
CA ASP A 62 -3.84 -5.98 4.50
C ASP A 62 -3.31 -4.72 3.84
N VAL A 63 -2.57 -4.91 2.75
CA VAL A 63 -2.07 -3.81 1.91
C VAL A 63 -3.10 -3.54 0.83
N LEU A 64 -3.54 -2.30 0.76
CA LEU A 64 -4.55 -1.85 -0.19
C LEU A 64 -3.86 -1.12 -1.34
N LEU A 65 -4.09 -1.59 -2.56
CA LEU A 65 -3.54 -1.00 -3.77
C LEU A 65 -4.60 -0.15 -4.44
N PHE A 66 -4.28 1.12 -4.65
CA PHE A 66 -5.20 2.10 -5.20
C PHE A 66 -4.77 2.58 -6.58
N GLN A 67 -5.74 2.90 -7.40
CA GLN A 67 -5.54 3.58 -8.66
C GLN A 67 -5.62 5.09 -8.43
N SER A 68 -4.56 5.79 -8.84
CA SER A 68 -4.51 7.24 -8.71
C SER A 68 -5.29 7.93 -9.82
N VAL A 69 -5.36 9.26 -9.75
CA VAL A 69 -5.99 10.08 -10.79
C VAL A 69 -5.31 9.94 -12.15
N THR A 70 -4.06 9.46 -12.17
CA THR A 70 -3.35 9.20 -13.43
C THR A 70 -3.81 7.91 -14.11
N GLY A 71 -4.60 7.09 -13.43
CA GLY A 71 -5.02 5.79 -13.92
C GLY A 71 -4.06 4.65 -13.58
N ASN A 72 -2.93 4.93 -12.95
CA ASN A 72 -1.93 3.92 -12.59
C ASN A 72 -2.15 3.36 -11.19
N LEU A 73 -1.71 2.12 -10.96
CA LEU A 73 -1.77 1.46 -9.66
C LEU A 73 -0.51 1.84 -8.86
N ASP A 74 -0.47 3.05 -8.37
CA ASP A 74 0.74 3.68 -7.86
C ASP A 74 0.65 4.11 -6.38
N HIS A 75 -0.38 3.71 -5.66
CA HIS A 75 -0.53 4.09 -4.26
C HIS A 75 -0.96 2.89 -3.41
N VAL A 76 -0.32 2.73 -2.25
CA VAL A 76 -0.65 1.68 -1.29
C VAL A 76 -0.88 2.29 0.09
N ALA A 77 -1.69 1.59 0.89
CA ALA A 77 -1.92 1.91 2.30
C ALA A 77 -2.09 0.60 3.06
N VAL A 78 -2.02 0.67 4.40
CA VAL A 78 -2.26 -0.49 5.27
C VAL A 78 -3.60 -0.31 5.96
N TYR A 79 -4.44 -1.34 5.92
CA TYR A 79 -5.69 -1.34 6.69
C TYR A 79 -5.36 -1.62 8.15
N ILE A 80 -5.76 -0.70 9.03
CA ILE A 80 -5.43 -0.79 10.47
C ILE A 80 -6.64 -1.10 11.36
N GLY A 81 -7.79 -1.42 10.76
CA GLY A 81 -9.01 -1.74 11.50
C GLY A 81 -9.91 -0.54 11.67
N ASP A 82 -11.13 -0.76 12.15
CA ASP A 82 -12.11 0.29 12.41
C ASP A 82 -12.39 1.21 11.22
N ASN A 83 -12.34 0.62 10.02
CA ASN A 83 -12.53 1.35 8.76
C ASN A 83 -11.51 2.47 8.54
N MET A 84 -10.29 2.26 9.06
CA MET A 84 -9.19 3.23 8.96
C MET A 84 -8.02 2.66 8.18
N ILE A 85 -7.30 3.53 7.49
CA ILE A 85 -6.08 3.18 6.78
C ILE A 85 -4.92 4.05 7.29
N LEU A 86 -3.73 3.48 7.26
CA LEU A 86 -2.49 4.21 7.47
C LEU A 86 -1.91 4.56 6.11
N ASN A 87 -1.75 5.83 5.84
CA ASN A 87 -1.51 6.36 4.52
C ASN A 87 -0.40 7.40 4.54
N HIS A 88 0.33 7.53 3.43
CA HIS A 88 1.35 8.56 3.25
C HIS A 88 1.01 9.38 2.02
N ASN A 89 0.67 10.64 2.22
CA ASN A 89 0.40 11.57 1.13
C ASN A 89 1.69 12.23 0.65
N ILE A 90 1.73 12.55 -0.63
CA ILE A 90 2.92 13.16 -1.26
C ILE A 90 3.35 14.45 -0.54
N LYS A 91 2.38 15.22 -0.03
CA LYS A 91 2.64 16.52 0.59
C LYS A 91 2.58 16.50 2.11
N ALA A 92 2.42 15.34 2.72
CA ALA A 92 2.19 15.23 4.15
C ALA A 92 2.93 14.05 4.74
N LEU A 93 3.09 14.07 6.06
CA LEU A 93 3.57 12.91 6.80
C LEU A 93 2.53 11.80 6.78
N SER A 94 2.93 10.60 7.19
CA SER A 94 2.02 9.49 7.35
C SER A 94 0.89 9.88 8.30
N CYS A 95 -0.33 9.48 7.95
CA CYS A 95 -1.50 9.78 8.75
C CYS A 95 -2.50 8.63 8.72
N ARG A 96 -3.34 8.60 9.74
CA ARG A 96 -4.50 7.71 9.79
C ARG A 96 -5.66 8.43 9.14
N GLU A 97 -6.29 7.77 8.17
CA GLU A 97 -7.43 8.32 7.47
C GLU A 97 -8.57 7.33 7.45
N LEU A 98 -9.79 7.83 7.37
CA LEU A 98 -10.96 6.99 7.19
C LEU A 98 -10.93 6.34 5.80
N PHE A 99 -11.19 5.04 5.75
CA PHE A 99 -11.36 4.32 4.50
C PHE A 99 -12.76 4.61 3.94
N ASP A 100 -12.93 5.84 3.47
CA ASP A 100 -14.22 6.36 3.01
C ASP A 100 -14.52 5.94 1.57
N LEU A 101 -15.66 6.42 1.06
CA LEU A 101 -16.11 6.06 -0.28
C LEU A 101 -15.10 6.43 -1.37
N ARG A 102 -14.39 7.54 -1.20
CA ARG A 102 -13.37 7.98 -2.16
C ARG A 102 -12.27 6.92 -2.30
N TYR A 103 -11.76 6.41 -1.16
CA TYR A 103 -10.75 5.35 -1.18
C TYR A 103 -11.35 4.02 -1.66
N GLN A 104 -12.56 3.69 -1.26
CA GLN A 104 -13.21 2.47 -1.69
C GLN A 104 -13.39 2.42 -3.21
N GLN A 105 -13.73 3.54 -3.82
CA GLN A 105 -13.86 3.64 -5.27
C GLN A 105 -12.53 3.53 -6.00
N ALA A 106 -11.44 3.98 -5.38
CA ALA A 106 -10.10 3.90 -5.96
C ALA A 106 -9.43 2.55 -5.74
N LEU A 107 -9.98 1.71 -4.87
CA LEU A 107 -9.38 0.42 -4.51
C LEU A 107 -9.41 -0.54 -5.70
N ARG A 108 -8.24 -1.14 -6.01
CA ARG A 108 -8.09 -2.08 -7.11
C ARG A 108 -7.51 -3.42 -6.70
N GLY A 109 -6.97 -3.52 -5.51
CA GLY A 109 -6.46 -4.79 -5.02
C GLY A 109 -6.27 -4.80 -3.52
N VAL A 110 -6.47 -5.96 -2.92
CA VAL A 110 -6.21 -6.22 -1.50
C VAL A 110 -5.19 -7.33 -1.44
N TYR A 111 -4.08 -7.10 -0.77
CA TYR A 111 -2.98 -8.05 -0.68
C TYR A 111 -2.69 -8.39 0.78
N ARG A 112 -2.60 -9.66 1.07
CA ARG A 112 -2.39 -10.17 2.43
C ARG A 112 -1.04 -10.85 2.53
N TYR A 113 -0.30 -10.52 3.58
CA TYR A 113 1.01 -11.13 3.81
C TYR A 113 0.86 -12.61 4.16
N ALA A 114 1.58 -13.46 3.41
CA ALA A 114 1.56 -14.91 3.61
C ALA A 114 3.01 -15.38 3.78
N ALA A 115 3.51 -15.26 4.98
CA ALA A 115 4.89 -15.63 5.31
C ALA A 115 5.11 -17.13 5.16
#